data_ddf89ed54e130e2ec66150c715696325
#
_entry.id   ddf89ed54e130e2ec66150c715696325
#
_cell.length_a   1.000
_cell.length_b   1.000
_cell.length_c   1.000
_cell.angle_alpha   90.00
_cell.angle_beta   90.00
_cell.angle_gamma   90.00
#
_symmetry.space_group_name_H-M   'P 1'
#
loop_
_entity.id
_entity.type
_entity.pdbx_description
1 polymer ?
#
loop_
_entity_poly.entity_id
_entity_poly.type
_entity_poly.pdbx_seq_one_letter_code
_entity_poly.pdbx_strand_id
1 'polypeptide(L)'
;MKKSKFLLGTTILGIVGFLAIAADHIDAPAVAGGSSDITDFYAFQGEDNSNMVFVANVQGLLSPNATSDAVFDENTLIEFNIDTNGDNVEDLVIQATARDGKMYFFGPDAPTQTGLSSTILTSSNNQASVDITPYGQSAIIQNTNGMSFFAGPRDDPFFFDFAQYSEILAGNATSFNDPGSDTFAGTNVLSIVVEVPKSMIGGSGTINTWVESKRK
;
A
#
# COMPACT_ATOMS: atom_id res chain seq x y z
N MET A 1 -5.87 47.74 -3.32
CA MET A 1 -6.33 46.65 -4.22
C MET A 1 -5.24 45.68 -4.66
N LYS A 2 -3.95 46.04 -4.77
CA LYS A 2 -2.87 45.12 -5.19
C LYS A 2 -2.48 44.08 -4.11
N LYS A 3 -2.60 44.42 -2.82
CA LYS A 3 -2.23 43.51 -1.70
C LYS A 3 -3.19 42.32 -1.51
N SER A 4 -4.48 42.50 -1.78
CA SER A 4 -5.49 41.47 -1.65
C SER A 4 -5.35 40.34 -2.73
N LYS A 5 -4.94 40.71 -3.94
CA LYS A 5 -4.71 39.72 -5.02
C LYS A 5 -3.46 38.86 -4.79
N PHE A 6 -2.44 39.44 -4.16
CA PHE A 6 -1.22 38.74 -3.81
C PHE A 6 -1.47 37.74 -2.66
N LEU A 7 -2.24 38.16 -1.65
CA LEU A 7 -2.62 37.31 -0.53
C LEU A 7 -3.46 36.11 -1.00
N LEU A 8 -4.43 36.32 -1.90
CA LEU A 8 -5.26 35.25 -2.45
C LEU A 8 -4.45 34.25 -3.30
N GLY A 9 -3.52 34.74 -4.12
CA GLY A 9 -2.62 33.89 -4.91
C GLY A 9 -1.69 33.04 -4.03
N THR A 10 -1.16 33.60 -2.95
CA THR A 10 -0.29 32.89 -2.01
C THR A 10 -1.06 31.84 -1.21
N THR A 11 -2.31 32.13 -0.85
CA THR A 11 -3.18 31.20 -0.13
C THR A 11 -3.57 30.00 -1.04
N ILE A 12 -3.90 30.24 -2.30
CA ILE A 12 -4.22 29.16 -3.26
C ILE A 12 -2.98 28.30 -3.54
N LEU A 13 -1.80 28.89 -3.74
CA LEU A 13 -0.56 28.13 -3.90
C LEU A 13 -0.21 27.32 -2.64
N GLY A 14 -0.45 27.87 -1.44
CA GLY A 14 -0.25 27.20 -0.17
C GLY A 14 -1.18 26.00 -0.01
N ILE A 15 -2.46 26.13 -0.37
CA ILE A 15 -3.45 25.04 -0.31
C ILE A 15 -3.12 23.95 -1.30
N VAL A 16 -2.78 24.28 -2.55
CA VAL A 16 -2.38 23.29 -3.56
C VAL A 16 -1.08 22.59 -3.17
N GLY A 17 -0.09 23.31 -2.64
CA GLY A 17 1.14 22.72 -2.12
C GLY A 17 0.91 21.82 -0.91
N PHE A 18 -0.09 22.15 -0.08
CA PHE A 18 -0.42 21.38 1.12
C PHE A 18 -1.21 20.11 0.81
N LEU A 19 -2.12 20.16 -0.15
CA LEU A 19 -2.81 18.95 -0.66
C LEU A 19 -1.82 17.92 -1.22
N ALA A 20 -0.67 18.38 -1.73
CA ALA A 20 0.39 17.51 -2.21
C ALA A 20 1.25 16.89 -1.08
N ILE A 21 1.20 17.36 0.17
CA ILE A 21 2.07 16.89 1.26
C ILE A 21 1.33 16.03 2.30
N ALA A 22 0.00 15.99 2.28
CA ALA A 22 -0.78 15.51 3.42
C ALA A 22 -1.28 14.07 3.33
N ALA A 23 -1.09 13.38 2.23
CA ALA A 23 -1.29 11.95 2.09
C ALA A 23 -0.16 11.40 1.25
N ASP A 24 0.24 10.19 1.48
CA ASP A 24 1.27 9.48 0.73
C ASP A 24 0.80 9.09 -0.69
N HIS A 25 0.01 9.95 -1.29
CA HIS A 25 -0.44 9.88 -2.68
C HIS A 25 0.36 10.83 -3.57
N ILE A 26 1.52 11.27 -3.08
CA ILE A 26 2.51 11.97 -3.91
C ILE A 26 3.51 10.94 -4.38
N ASP A 27 3.44 10.64 -5.66
CA ASP A 27 4.41 9.75 -6.28
C ASP A 27 5.84 10.18 -5.91
N ALA A 28 6.63 9.26 -5.40
CA ALA A 28 8.07 9.49 -5.31
C ALA A 28 8.62 9.77 -6.72
N PRO A 29 9.55 10.72 -6.90
CA PRO A 29 10.01 11.12 -8.25
C PRO A 29 10.46 9.97 -9.14
N ALA A 30 10.94 8.87 -8.53
CA ALA A 30 11.41 7.68 -9.26
C ALA A 30 10.29 6.81 -9.83
N VAL A 31 9.05 6.93 -9.32
CA VAL A 31 7.89 6.12 -9.69
C VAL A 31 6.71 6.97 -10.17
N ALA A 32 6.89 8.30 -10.22
CA ALA A 32 5.84 9.25 -10.60
C ALA A 32 5.14 8.86 -11.90
N GLY A 33 3.81 8.74 -11.82
CA GLY A 33 2.95 8.29 -12.92
C GLY A 33 3.05 6.81 -13.25
N GLY A 34 3.77 6.02 -12.43
CA GLY A 34 3.90 4.57 -12.57
C GLY A 34 2.88 3.80 -11.74
N SER A 35 2.69 2.53 -12.07
CA SER A 35 1.82 1.61 -11.33
C SER A 35 2.52 0.88 -10.18
N SER A 36 3.73 1.32 -9.83
CA SER A 36 4.56 0.70 -8.79
C SER A 36 4.79 1.60 -7.57
N ASP A 37 4.13 2.76 -7.53
CA ASP A 37 4.14 3.65 -6.39
C ASP A 37 3.28 3.06 -5.27
N ILE A 38 3.88 2.93 -4.07
CA ILE A 38 3.17 2.42 -2.89
C ILE A 38 2.42 3.59 -2.27
N THR A 39 1.10 3.52 -2.25
CA THR A 39 0.26 4.53 -1.64
C THR A 39 0.05 4.30 -0.15
N ASP A 40 -0.05 3.02 0.25
CA ASP A 40 -0.28 2.65 1.64
C ASP A 40 0.35 1.30 1.97
N PHE A 41 0.70 1.15 3.23
CA PHE A 41 1.07 -0.12 3.83
C PHE A 41 0.32 -0.34 5.13
N TYR A 42 -0.33 -1.50 5.25
CA TYR A 42 -1.01 -1.90 6.47
C TYR A 42 -0.48 -3.23 6.97
N ALA A 43 -0.30 -3.33 8.29
CA ALA A 43 0.03 -4.57 8.97
C ALA A 43 -0.85 -4.68 10.23
N PHE A 44 -1.68 -5.71 10.28
CA PHE A 44 -2.64 -5.87 11.38
C PHE A 44 -2.96 -7.34 11.64
N GLN A 45 -3.57 -7.61 12.80
CA GLN A 45 -4.01 -8.95 13.16
C GLN A 45 -5.20 -9.37 12.30
N GLY A 46 -5.15 -10.58 11.74
CA GLY A 46 -6.27 -11.17 11.01
C GLY A 46 -7.50 -11.46 11.88
N GLU A 47 -8.59 -11.90 11.26
CA GLU A 47 -9.77 -12.40 11.97
C GLU A 47 -9.39 -13.60 12.86
N ASP A 48 -8.58 -14.52 12.35
CA ASP A 48 -7.86 -15.48 13.18
C ASP A 48 -6.70 -14.78 13.87
N ASN A 49 -6.78 -14.70 15.21
CA ASN A 49 -5.77 -14.05 16.05
C ASN A 49 -4.37 -14.68 15.96
N SER A 50 -4.25 -15.88 15.39
CA SER A 50 -2.97 -16.51 15.11
C SER A 50 -2.28 -16.01 13.83
N ASN A 51 -2.98 -15.19 13.03
CA ASN A 51 -2.50 -14.67 11.76
C ASN A 51 -2.20 -13.16 11.82
N MET A 52 -1.32 -12.74 10.92
CA MET A 52 -1.08 -11.33 10.56
C MET A 52 -1.47 -11.12 9.11
N VAL A 53 -2.01 -9.94 8.82
CA VAL A 53 -2.33 -9.50 7.46
C VAL A 53 -1.39 -8.36 7.09
N PHE A 54 -0.78 -8.46 5.92
CA PHE A 54 0.00 -7.39 5.29
C PHE A 54 -0.73 -6.95 4.02
N VAL A 55 -0.85 -5.64 3.83
CA VAL A 55 -1.47 -5.05 2.64
C VAL A 55 -0.52 -4.00 2.08
N ALA A 56 -0.18 -4.11 0.81
CA ALA A 56 0.46 -3.05 0.05
C ALA A 56 -0.54 -2.56 -1.00
N ASN A 57 -0.88 -1.28 -0.96
CA ASN A 57 -1.63 -0.62 -2.00
C ASN A 57 -0.66 0.09 -2.93
N VAL A 58 -0.87 -0.08 -4.22
CA VAL A 58 -0.07 0.58 -5.25
C VAL A 58 -1.00 1.27 -6.25
N GLN A 59 -0.48 2.26 -6.96
CA GLN A 59 -1.23 3.00 -7.98
C GLN A 59 -2.56 3.55 -7.43
N GLY A 60 -2.48 4.49 -6.48
CA GLY A 60 -3.64 5.09 -5.84
C GLY A 60 -4.35 6.17 -6.64
N LEU A 61 -5.49 6.62 -6.09
CA LEU A 61 -6.42 7.61 -6.63
C LEU A 61 -6.98 7.23 -8.01
N LEU A 62 -7.24 5.95 -8.20
CA LEU A 62 -7.89 5.48 -9.43
C LEU A 62 -9.38 5.82 -9.39
N SER A 63 -9.86 6.64 -10.32
CA SER A 63 -11.31 6.76 -10.51
C SER A 63 -11.90 5.42 -10.98
N PRO A 64 -13.22 5.16 -10.79
CA PRO A 64 -13.84 3.92 -11.26
C PRO A 64 -13.58 3.61 -12.74
N ASN A 65 -13.54 4.64 -13.59
CA ASN A 65 -13.23 4.46 -15.01
C ASN A 65 -11.77 4.07 -15.25
N ALA A 66 -10.82 4.69 -14.53
CA ALA A 66 -9.40 4.35 -14.64
C ALA A 66 -9.08 2.97 -14.04
N THR A 67 -9.84 2.56 -13.04
CA THR A 67 -9.63 1.27 -12.37
C THR A 67 -9.82 0.07 -13.30
N SER A 68 -10.72 0.17 -14.28
CA SER A 68 -10.95 -0.92 -15.23
C SER A 68 -9.73 -1.22 -16.12
N ASP A 69 -8.87 -0.24 -16.32
CA ASP A 69 -7.67 -0.34 -17.18
C ASP A 69 -6.38 -0.43 -16.36
N ALA A 70 -6.47 -0.30 -15.03
CA ALA A 70 -5.31 -0.36 -14.15
C ALA A 70 -4.74 -1.78 -14.07
N VAL A 71 -3.41 -1.89 -14.17
CA VAL A 71 -2.68 -3.16 -14.12
C VAL A 71 -1.45 -3.03 -13.25
N PHE A 72 -1.09 -4.12 -12.56
CA PHE A 72 0.19 -4.20 -11.88
C PHE A 72 1.35 -4.23 -12.88
N ASP A 73 2.44 -3.56 -12.56
CA ASP A 73 3.65 -3.56 -13.38
C ASP A 73 4.40 -4.91 -13.21
N GLU A 74 4.52 -5.67 -14.31
CA GLU A 74 5.21 -6.97 -14.32
C GLU A 74 6.73 -6.86 -14.10
N ASN A 75 7.30 -5.65 -14.20
CA ASN A 75 8.72 -5.39 -13.94
C ASN A 75 8.98 -4.95 -12.49
N THR A 76 7.95 -4.95 -11.65
CA THR A 76 8.03 -4.55 -10.26
C THR A 76 7.95 -5.78 -9.35
N LEU A 77 8.77 -5.76 -8.30
CA LEU A 77 8.71 -6.64 -7.15
C LEU A 77 8.27 -5.81 -5.95
N ILE A 78 7.14 -6.16 -5.34
CA ILE A 78 6.73 -5.65 -4.03
C ILE A 78 7.27 -6.60 -2.98
N GLU A 79 8.00 -6.06 -1.99
CA GLU A 79 8.63 -6.85 -0.95
C GLU A 79 8.19 -6.35 0.42
N PHE A 80 7.53 -7.21 1.17
CA PHE A 80 7.18 -7.02 2.58
C PHE A 80 8.35 -7.50 3.41
N ASN A 81 8.99 -6.60 4.11
CA ASN A 81 10.15 -6.86 4.95
C ASN A 81 9.72 -7.05 6.40
N ILE A 82 10.30 -8.02 7.09
CA ILE A 82 9.97 -8.39 8.45
C ILE A 82 11.27 -8.54 9.24
N ASP A 83 11.46 -7.65 10.22
CA ASP A 83 12.53 -7.68 11.20
C ASP A 83 11.97 -8.26 12.51
N THR A 84 12.48 -9.38 12.92
CA THR A 84 12.02 -10.13 14.10
C THR A 84 12.89 -9.91 15.34
N ASN A 85 14.04 -9.27 15.17
CA ASN A 85 15.04 -9.08 16.22
C ASN A 85 15.24 -7.61 16.64
N GLY A 86 14.69 -6.65 15.87
CA GLY A 86 14.68 -5.22 16.18
C GLY A 86 15.96 -4.49 15.77
N ASP A 87 16.74 -5.03 14.83
CA ASP A 87 17.98 -4.39 14.33
C ASP A 87 17.76 -3.52 13.07
N ASN A 88 16.52 -3.44 12.57
CA ASN A 88 16.10 -2.73 11.36
C ASN A 88 16.71 -3.30 10.08
N VAL A 89 17.03 -4.57 10.08
CA VAL A 89 17.39 -5.37 8.92
C VAL A 89 16.37 -6.50 8.78
N GLU A 90 15.92 -6.78 7.59
CA GLU A 90 14.94 -7.83 7.34
C GLU A 90 15.52 -9.23 7.59
N ASP A 91 14.91 -9.97 8.51
CA ASP A 91 15.17 -11.39 8.74
C ASP A 91 14.41 -12.29 7.77
N LEU A 92 13.19 -11.86 7.43
CA LEU A 92 12.28 -12.55 6.52
C LEU A 92 11.69 -11.56 5.52
N VAL A 93 11.38 -12.06 4.32
CA VAL A 93 10.65 -11.30 3.31
C VAL A 93 9.52 -12.13 2.72
N ILE A 94 8.42 -11.42 2.35
CA ILE A 94 7.38 -11.96 1.46
C ILE A 94 7.42 -11.11 0.20
N GLN A 95 7.61 -11.76 -0.93
CA GLN A 95 7.76 -11.09 -2.22
C GLN A 95 6.52 -11.31 -3.08
N ALA A 96 6.08 -10.28 -3.80
CA ALA A 96 4.97 -10.35 -4.73
C ALA A 96 5.34 -9.70 -6.07
N THR A 97 5.06 -10.39 -7.18
CA THR A 97 5.28 -9.86 -8.54
C THR A 97 4.20 -10.35 -9.49
N ALA A 98 3.69 -9.44 -10.32
CA ALA A 98 2.68 -9.77 -11.32
C ALA A 98 3.30 -10.40 -12.56
N ARG A 99 2.59 -11.35 -13.17
CA ARG A 99 2.91 -11.89 -14.48
C ARG A 99 1.72 -12.61 -15.10
N ASP A 100 1.46 -12.37 -16.37
CA ASP A 100 0.45 -13.09 -17.16
C ASP A 100 -0.93 -13.17 -16.44
N GLY A 101 -1.39 -12.07 -15.85
CA GLY A 101 -2.68 -11.98 -15.17
C GLY A 101 -2.75 -12.63 -13.78
N LYS A 102 -1.60 -13.03 -13.23
CA LYS A 102 -1.47 -13.61 -11.89
C LYS A 102 -0.53 -12.77 -11.03
N MET A 103 -0.76 -12.81 -9.72
CA MET A 103 0.21 -12.37 -8.74
C MET A 103 0.90 -13.61 -8.16
N TYR A 104 2.22 -13.63 -8.22
CA TYR A 104 3.07 -14.68 -7.66
C TYR A 104 3.65 -14.21 -6.35
N PHE A 105 3.63 -15.11 -5.36
CA PHE A 105 4.15 -14.86 -4.03
C PHE A 105 5.26 -15.84 -3.68
N PHE A 106 6.28 -15.35 -2.96
CA PHE A 106 7.42 -16.14 -2.48
C PHE A 106 7.72 -15.75 -1.03
N GLY A 107 7.90 -16.72 -0.16
CA GLY A 107 8.11 -16.48 1.27
C GLY A 107 6.83 -16.65 2.12
N PRO A 108 6.90 -16.37 3.45
CA PRO A 108 8.06 -15.81 4.16
C PRO A 108 9.27 -16.74 4.18
N ASP A 109 10.44 -16.16 3.90
CA ASP A 109 11.73 -16.85 3.94
C ASP A 109 12.85 -15.81 4.12
N ALA A 110 14.04 -16.25 4.53
CA ALA A 110 15.18 -15.36 4.65
C ALA A 110 15.59 -14.82 3.27
N PRO A 111 15.83 -13.51 3.12
CA PRO A 111 16.29 -12.94 1.86
C PRO A 111 17.70 -13.44 1.51
N THR A 112 18.01 -13.52 0.21
CA THR A 112 19.38 -13.88 -0.22
C THR A 112 20.36 -12.71 -0.04
N GLN A 113 19.83 -11.50 0.02
CA GLN A 113 20.54 -10.25 0.32
C GLN A 113 19.57 -9.26 0.93
N THR A 114 20.04 -8.41 1.81
CA THR A 114 19.26 -7.40 2.52
C THR A 114 19.38 -6.02 1.88
N GLY A 115 18.45 -5.10 2.20
CA GLY A 115 18.45 -3.72 1.77
C GLY A 115 17.84 -3.50 0.39
N LEU A 116 18.36 -2.54 -0.37
CA LEU A 116 17.72 -2.02 -1.58
C LEU A 116 17.68 -2.99 -2.77
N SER A 117 18.45 -4.06 -2.73
CA SER A 117 18.51 -5.06 -3.81
C SER A 117 17.93 -6.39 -3.36
N SER A 118 17.14 -7.02 -4.22
CA SER A 118 16.53 -8.33 -3.95
C SER A 118 16.69 -9.29 -5.11
N THR A 119 16.69 -10.57 -4.79
CA THR A 119 16.53 -11.66 -5.75
C THR A 119 15.25 -12.43 -5.40
N ILE A 120 14.45 -12.77 -6.41
CA ILE A 120 13.21 -13.52 -6.20
C ILE A 120 13.54 -14.89 -5.58
N LEU A 121 12.86 -15.23 -4.50
CA LEU A 121 13.04 -16.46 -3.72
C LEU A 121 12.43 -17.68 -4.41
N THR A 122 12.88 -17.98 -5.63
CA THR A 122 12.35 -19.11 -6.42
C THR A 122 12.64 -20.48 -5.82
N SER A 123 13.53 -20.58 -4.85
CA SER A 123 13.84 -21.80 -4.11
C SER A 123 13.04 -21.95 -2.82
N SER A 124 12.27 -20.93 -2.40
CA SER A 124 11.41 -21.03 -1.22
C SER A 124 10.38 -22.15 -1.38
N ASN A 125 10.11 -22.87 -0.29
CA ASN A 125 9.02 -23.85 -0.25
C ASN A 125 7.64 -23.16 -0.09
N ASN A 126 7.63 -21.90 0.27
CA ASN A 126 6.43 -21.08 0.44
C ASN A 126 6.20 -20.26 -0.83
N GLN A 127 5.62 -20.89 -1.83
CA GLN A 127 5.25 -20.25 -3.10
C GLN A 127 3.76 -20.39 -3.34
N ALA A 128 3.15 -19.33 -3.86
CA ALA A 128 1.75 -19.33 -4.27
C ALA A 128 1.56 -18.45 -5.50
N SER A 129 0.42 -18.60 -6.16
CA SER A 129 -0.06 -17.63 -7.13
C SER A 129 -1.57 -17.51 -7.03
N VAL A 130 -2.09 -16.32 -7.27
CA VAL A 130 -3.52 -16.03 -7.33
C VAL A 130 -3.82 -15.29 -8.63
N ASP A 131 -4.96 -15.59 -9.24
CA ASP A 131 -5.44 -14.80 -10.37
C ASP A 131 -5.76 -13.38 -9.90
N ILE A 132 -5.29 -12.36 -10.62
CA ILE A 132 -5.60 -10.98 -10.30
C ILE A 132 -7.11 -10.77 -10.49
N THR A 133 -7.78 -10.39 -9.42
CA THR A 133 -9.23 -10.15 -9.44
C THR A 133 -9.55 -8.98 -10.36
N PRO A 134 -10.40 -9.13 -11.39
CA PRO A 134 -10.83 -8.02 -12.21
C PRO A 134 -11.69 -7.02 -11.42
N TYR A 135 -11.67 -5.75 -11.85
CA TYR A 135 -12.52 -4.71 -11.26
C TYR A 135 -14.00 -5.09 -11.32
N GLY A 136 -14.72 -4.85 -10.22
CA GLY A 136 -16.15 -5.15 -10.09
C GLY A 136 -16.50 -6.63 -9.88
N GLN A 137 -15.48 -7.51 -9.77
CA GLN A 137 -15.70 -8.94 -9.48
C GLN A 137 -15.47 -9.25 -8.01
N SER A 138 -16.09 -10.35 -7.55
CA SER A 138 -15.81 -10.91 -6.22
C SER A 138 -14.34 -11.28 -6.09
N ALA A 139 -13.80 -11.11 -4.87
CA ALA A 139 -12.40 -11.41 -4.58
C ALA A 139 -12.05 -12.86 -4.94
N ILE A 140 -11.00 -13.05 -5.73
CA ILE A 140 -10.37 -14.34 -5.97
C ILE A 140 -9.29 -14.49 -4.89
N ILE A 141 -9.44 -15.48 -4.02
CA ILE A 141 -8.53 -15.74 -2.91
C ILE A 141 -7.91 -17.12 -3.11
N GLN A 142 -6.59 -17.20 -2.97
CA GLN A 142 -5.84 -18.45 -2.97
C GLN A 142 -5.37 -18.77 -1.57
N ASN A 143 -5.62 -19.99 -1.12
CA ASN A 143 -5.11 -20.50 0.16
C ASN A 143 -4.05 -21.57 -0.08
N THR A 144 -2.89 -21.41 0.53
CA THR A 144 -1.75 -22.34 0.38
C THR A 144 -0.90 -22.32 1.64
N ASN A 145 -0.56 -23.49 2.19
CA ASN A 145 0.31 -23.63 3.38
C ASN A 145 -0.15 -22.82 4.61
N GLY A 146 -1.47 -22.68 4.80
CA GLY A 146 -2.04 -21.87 5.90
C GLY A 146 -2.03 -20.38 5.67
N MET A 147 -1.53 -19.91 4.55
CA MET A 147 -1.57 -18.50 4.12
C MET A 147 -2.71 -18.25 3.15
N SER A 148 -3.20 -17.01 3.12
CA SER A 148 -4.21 -16.54 2.16
C SER A 148 -3.64 -15.38 1.34
N PHE A 149 -3.95 -15.36 0.04
CA PHE A 149 -3.39 -14.40 -0.91
C PHE A 149 -4.51 -13.77 -1.76
N PHE A 150 -4.38 -12.48 -1.99
CA PHE A 150 -5.25 -11.72 -2.88
C PHE A 150 -4.43 -10.67 -3.65
N ALA A 151 -4.83 -10.41 -4.90
CA ALA A 151 -4.38 -9.25 -5.66
C ALA A 151 -5.53 -8.73 -6.53
N GLY A 152 -5.66 -7.41 -6.62
CA GLY A 152 -6.66 -6.76 -7.47
C GLY A 152 -7.10 -5.40 -6.97
N PRO A 153 -7.92 -4.69 -7.74
CA PRO A 153 -8.44 -3.39 -7.35
C PRO A 153 -9.38 -3.49 -6.15
N ARG A 154 -9.26 -2.51 -5.26
CA ARG A 154 -10.11 -2.31 -4.08
C ARG A 154 -10.41 -0.83 -3.91
N ASP A 155 -11.51 -0.54 -3.24
CA ASP A 155 -11.79 0.78 -2.68
C ASP A 155 -10.60 1.20 -1.81
N ASP A 156 -10.21 2.47 -1.93
CA ASP A 156 -9.11 3.01 -1.12
C ASP A 156 -9.56 3.07 0.34
N PRO A 157 -8.93 2.32 1.25
CA PRO A 157 -9.36 2.28 2.65
C PRO A 157 -8.94 3.52 3.44
N PHE A 158 -8.17 4.43 2.85
CA PHE A 158 -7.71 5.63 3.53
C PHE A 158 -8.85 6.65 3.66
N PHE A 159 -9.16 7.04 4.90
CA PHE A 159 -10.17 8.04 5.21
C PHE A 159 -9.51 9.32 5.71
N PHE A 160 -9.75 10.44 5.04
CA PHE A 160 -9.30 11.74 5.54
C PHE A 160 -10.20 12.88 5.06
N ASP A 161 -10.59 13.76 6.00
CA ASP A 161 -11.36 14.97 5.73
C ASP A 161 -10.40 16.15 5.49
N PHE A 162 -9.91 16.29 4.25
CA PHE A 162 -9.00 17.34 3.86
C PHE A 162 -9.60 18.74 3.96
N ALA A 163 -10.88 18.90 3.67
CA ALA A 163 -11.55 20.18 3.72
C ALA A 163 -11.54 20.71 5.16
N GLN A 164 -11.97 19.88 6.11
CA GLN A 164 -11.98 20.25 7.52
C GLN A 164 -10.57 20.44 8.09
N TYR A 165 -9.61 19.59 7.67
CA TYR A 165 -8.21 19.77 8.07
C TYR A 165 -7.65 21.13 7.63
N SER A 166 -7.97 21.56 6.40
CA SER A 166 -7.56 22.87 5.89
C SER A 166 -8.15 24.03 6.70
N GLU A 167 -9.40 23.92 7.14
CA GLU A 167 -10.05 24.91 8.01
C GLU A 167 -9.40 24.96 9.40
N ILE A 168 -8.98 23.80 9.95
CA ILE A 168 -8.24 23.76 11.23
C ILE A 168 -6.89 24.46 11.09
N LEU A 169 -6.14 24.19 10.01
CA LEU A 169 -4.85 24.84 9.78
C LEU A 169 -4.98 26.36 9.55
N ALA A 170 -6.05 26.77 8.91
CA ALA A 170 -6.35 28.20 8.70
C ALA A 170 -6.81 28.91 9.99
N GLY A 171 -7.04 28.17 11.08
CA GLY A 171 -7.58 28.71 12.33
C GLY A 171 -9.08 29.03 12.32
N ASN A 172 -9.81 28.54 11.29
CA ASN A 172 -11.25 28.73 11.14
C ASN A 172 -12.06 27.66 11.87
N ALA A 173 -11.43 26.51 12.18
CA ALA A 173 -12.02 25.42 12.95
C ALA A 173 -11.05 24.91 14.03
N THR A 174 -11.56 24.27 15.07
CA THR A 174 -10.77 23.75 16.21
C THR A 174 -10.74 22.24 16.29
N SER A 175 -11.55 21.55 15.47
CA SER A 175 -11.66 20.09 15.47
C SER A 175 -12.17 19.58 14.14
N PHE A 176 -12.00 18.27 13.91
CA PHE A 176 -12.68 17.57 12.82
C PHE A 176 -14.19 17.50 13.06
N ASN A 177 -14.95 17.36 11.99
CA ASN A 177 -16.39 17.10 12.05
C ASN A 177 -16.66 15.66 12.50
N ASP A 178 -17.84 15.44 13.09
CA ASP A 178 -18.34 14.11 13.43
C ASP A 178 -19.81 13.98 12.92
N PRO A 179 -20.04 13.18 11.86
CA PRO A 179 -19.07 12.50 11.01
C PRO A 179 -18.26 13.46 10.15
N GLY A 180 -17.02 13.07 9.80
CA GLY A 180 -16.20 13.75 8.81
C GLY A 180 -16.61 13.41 7.37
N SER A 181 -15.98 14.08 6.41
CA SER A 181 -16.13 13.80 4.98
C SER A 181 -14.89 13.09 4.45
N ASP A 182 -15.09 11.95 3.82
CA ASP A 182 -13.99 11.22 3.18
C ASP A 182 -13.62 11.86 1.84
N THR A 183 -12.42 12.40 1.74
CA THR A 183 -11.88 12.99 0.50
C THR A 183 -11.56 11.93 -0.56
N PHE A 184 -11.29 10.69 -0.13
CA PHE A 184 -10.91 9.57 -1.00
C PHE A 184 -12.11 8.70 -1.41
N ALA A 185 -13.30 9.02 -0.91
CA ALA A 185 -14.53 8.28 -1.24
C ALA A 185 -14.71 8.09 -2.75
N GLY A 186 -14.83 6.84 -3.17
CA GLY A 186 -15.03 6.46 -4.56
C GLY A 186 -13.76 6.44 -5.41
N THR A 187 -12.59 6.52 -4.80
CA THR A 187 -11.31 6.19 -5.43
C THR A 187 -10.90 4.76 -5.11
N ASN A 188 -10.09 4.18 -5.97
CA ASN A 188 -9.60 2.80 -5.82
C ASN A 188 -8.06 2.78 -5.86
N VAL A 189 -7.53 1.66 -5.38
CA VAL A 189 -6.11 1.30 -5.41
C VAL A 189 -5.95 -0.11 -5.97
N LEU A 190 -4.75 -0.49 -6.39
CA LEU A 190 -4.39 -1.88 -6.62
C LEU A 190 -3.81 -2.47 -5.33
N SER A 191 -4.52 -3.41 -4.72
CA SER A 191 -4.13 -4.02 -3.44
C SER A 191 -3.47 -5.37 -3.64
N ILE A 192 -2.39 -5.61 -2.88
CA ILE A 192 -1.72 -6.90 -2.71
C ILE A 192 -1.87 -7.28 -1.24
N VAL A 193 -2.52 -8.41 -0.96
CA VAL A 193 -2.82 -8.83 0.42
C VAL A 193 -2.24 -10.22 0.67
N VAL A 194 -1.56 -10.35 1.81
CA VAL A 194 -1.05 -11.62 2.32
C VAL A 194 -1.48 -11.77 3.77
N GLU A 195 -2.21 -12.83 4.07
CA GLU A 195 -2.45 -13.28 5.45
C GLU A 195 -1.53 -14.46 5.74
N VAL A 196 -0.78 -14.39 6.84
CA VAL A 196 0.27 -15.35 7.19
C VAL A 196 0.17 -15.75 8.65
N PRO A 197 0.34 -17.05 9.02
CA PRO A 197 0.44 -17.48 10.41
C PRO A 197 1.60 -16.79 11.12
N LYS A 198 1.37 -16.24 12.31
CA LYS A 198 2.42 -15.61 13.14
C LYS A 198 3.61 -16.51 13.41
N SER A 199 3.36 -17.83 13.47
CA SER A 199 4.42 -18.84 13.64
C SER A 199 5.44 -18.87 12.49
N MET A 200 5.07 -18.36 11.31
CA MET A 200 5.97 -18.29 10.15
C MET A 200 6.80 -16.99 10.09
N ILE A 201 6.44 -15.99 10.92
CA ILE A 201 7.05 -14.66 10.91
C ILE A 201 7.59 -14.23 12.29
N GLY A 202 8.09 -15.20 13.08
CA GLY A 202 8.67 -14.93 14.40
C GLY A 202 7.82 -15.39 15.58
N GLY A 203 6.53 -15.70 15.37
CA GLY A 203 5.64 -16.38 16.34
C GLY A 203 5.16 -15.53 17.49
N SER A 204 6.01 -14.83 18.21
CA SER A 204 5.66 -14.02 19.39
C SER A 204 6.61 -12.83 19.53
N GLY A 205 6.13 -11.78 20.17
CA GLY A 205 6.89 -10.55 20.39
C GLY A 205 6.48 -9.44 19.42
N THR A 206 7.30 -8.40 19.36
CA THR A 206 7.15 -7.29 18.42
C THR A 206 7.99 -7.58 17.18
N ILE A 207 7.42 -7.30 16.01
CA ILE A 207 8.14 -7.26 14.75
C ILE A 207 8.15 -5.83 14.23
N ASN A 208 9.22 -5.43 13.53
CA ASN A 208 9.20 -4.26 12.68
C ASN A 208 8.90 -4.71 11.24
N THR A 209 8.16 -3.90 10.51
CA THR A 209 7.82 -4.28 9.14
C THR A 209 7.69 -3.03 8.27
N TRP A 210 8.10 -3.16 7.03
CA TRP A 210 7.98 -2.13 5.99
C TRP A 210 7.80 -2.78 4.62
N VAL A 211 7.42 -2.00 3.64
CA VAL A 211 7.24 -2.46 2.27
C VAL A 211 8.12 -1.66 1.30
N GLU A 212 8.61 -2.32 0.29
CA GLU A 212 9.43 -1.72 -0.76
C GLU A 212 8.93 -2.13 -2.14
N SER A 213 9.03 -1.19 -3.08
CA SER A 213 8.82 -1.41 -4.50
C SER A 213 10.18 -1.42 -5.19
N LYS A 214 10.55 -2.54 -5.79
CA LYS A 214 11.86 -2.76 -6.43
C LYS A 214 11.66 -3.07 -7.91
N ARG A 215 12.48 -2.48 -8.77
CA ARG A 215 12.46 -2.78 -10.22
C ARG A 215 13.45 -3.89 -10.55
N LYS A 216 13.06 -4.71 -11.54
CA LYS A 216 13.94 -5.71 -12.16
C LYS A 216 15.01 -5.05 -13.00
#